data_a098720dc0aa5e1c518bd61958121f9f
#
_entry.id   a098720dc0aa5e1c518bd61958121f9f
#
_cell.length_a   1.000
_cell.length_b   1.000
_cell.length_c   1.000
_cell.angle_alpha   90.00
_cell.angle_beta   90.00
_cell.angle_gamma   90.00
#
_symmetry.space_group_name_H-M   'P 1'
#
loop_
_entity.id
_entity.type
_entity.pdbx_description
1 polymer ?
#
loop_
_entity_poly.entity_id
_entity_poly.type
_entity_poly.pdbx_seq_one_letter_code
_entity_poly.pdbx_strand_id
1 'polypeptide(L)'
;NETWNKKLWKLGLSSIIDKVKRSPMVRLVLSYRSEYQESILPDSVLKGQEDVITMVHRGFEDNSVQAVREFLNHYNIPFTPLEYFGYEMSNPLFLTLYCKTYNGEEVSLPTLYDRLIAHANKNIYRRFAKELQPKGYIEDEDILSPLITEISEWLVLHEKRFIPKKELLHLSFWIEYGMSAAPFVSQLLKEHILHDSIFEGVETMYFAFDQMNDYYCAKAIIKKCQTREETRTYLSEKILKIQKGKLGSSWNIDMFVNVCALYAEKYGEECIDIIDNLKNLDDK
;
A
#
# COMPACT_ATOMS: atom_id res chain seq x y z
N ASN A 1 14.66 0.14 8.22
CA ASN A 1 15.21 0.96 9.29
C ASN A 1 14.47 2.28 9.37
N GLU A 2 13.37 2.19 10.05
CA GLU A 2 12.38 3.23 10.26
C GLU A 2 12.83 4.08 11.44
N THR A 3 13.87 4.88 11.22
CA THR A 3 14.34 5.78 12.26
C THR A 3 13.37 6.94 12.39
N TRP A 4 12.83 7.12 13.57
CA TRP A 4 11.85 8.13 13.94
C TRP A 4 12.30 9.58 13.66
N ASN A 5 13.59 9.81 13.38
CA ASN A 5 14.11 11.15 13.16
C ASN A 5 15.04 11.23 11.94
N LYS A 6 14.41 11.34 10.76
CA LYS A 6 15.11 11.46 9.47
C LYS A 6 16.06 12.68 9.43
N LYS A 7 15.71 13.78 10.12
CA LYS A 7 16.57 14.97 10.21
C LYS A 7 17.87 14.71 10.97
N LEU A 8 17.84 13.89 12.02
CA LEU A 8 19.06 13.50 12.74
C LEU A 8 19.97 12.65 11.87
N TRP A 9 19.41 11.80 11.01
CA TRP A 9 20.19 11.06 10.03
C TRP A 9 20.87 11.99 9.04
N LYS A 10 20.17 12.94 8.45
CA LYS A 10 20.74 13.89 7.48
C LYS A 10 21.90 14.68 8.10
N LEU A 11 21.78 15.11 9.35
CA LEU A 11 22.80 15.85 10.07
C LEU A 11 24.00 14.95 10.48
N GLY A 12 23.71 13.77 11.02
CA GLY A 12 24.76 12.84 11.52
C GLY A 12 25.53 12.15 10.39
N LEU A 13 24.88 11.88 9.28
CA LEU A 13 25.45 11.12 8.17
C LEU A 13 26.62 11.86 7.51
N SER A 14 26.55 13.19 7.40
CA SER A 14 27.69 13.99 6.90
C SER A 14 28.96 13.73 7.69
N SER A 15 28.88 13.73 9.03
CA SER A 15 30.02 13.46 9.89
C SER A 15 30.56 12.03 9.76
N ILE A 16 29.66 11.05 9.56
CA ILE A 16 30.04 9.65 9.32
C ILE A 16 30.78 9.52 8.00
N ILE A 17 30.24 10.11 6.93
CA ILE A 17 30.84 10.10 5.59
C ILE A 17 32.23 10.74 5.62
N ASP A 18 32.40 11.87 6.30
CA ASP A 18 33.71 12.53 6.41
C ASP A 18 34.75 11.67 7.15
N LYS A 19 34.31 10.92 8.17
CA LYS A 19 35.20 9.97 8.87
C LYS A 19 35.59 8.81 7.97
N VAL A 20 34.65 8.26 7.23
CA VAL A 20 34.88 7.15 6.27
C VAL A 20 35.85 7.58 5.17
N LYS A 21 35.69 8.78 4.62
CA LYS A 21 36.58 9.32 3.58
C LYS A 21 38.04 9.43 4.05
N ARG A 22 38.26 9.65 5.33
CA ARG A 22 39.62 9.69 5.92
C ARG A 22 40.22 8.31 6.18
N SER A 23 39.42 7.25 5.98
CA SER A 23 39.81 5.87 6.30
C SER A 23 39.80 5.01 5.05
N PRO A 24 40.90 4.89 4.30
CA PRO A 24 40.91 4.25 2.97
C PRO A 24 40.53 2.77 3.00
N MET A 25 40.60 2.11 4.15
CA MET A 25 40.22 0.72 4.33
C MET A 25 38.74 0.51 4.72
N VAL A 26 37.98 1.58 4.90
CA VAL A 26 36.56 1.52 5.31
C VAL A 26 35.66 1.85 4.12
N ARG A 27 34.59 1.12 4.01
CA ARG A 27 33.49 1.40 3.07
C ARG A 27 32.20 1.55 3.84
N LEU A 28 31.38 2.54 3.47
CA LEU A 28 30.04 2.76 4.03
C LEU A 28 29.00 2.29 3.01
N VAL A 29 28.17 1.33 3.40
CA VAL A 29 27.03 0.89 2.62
C VAL A 29 25.77 1.35 3.32
N LEU A 30 24.93 2.11 2.62
CA LEU A 30 23.66 2.60 3.12
C LEU A 30 22.53 1.99 2.28
N SER A 31 21.52 1.44 2.96
CA SER A 31 20.29 0.98 2.35
C SER A 31 19.13 1.83 2.86
N TYR A 32 18.35 2.38 1.95
CA TYR A 32 17.19 3.23 2.26
C TYR A 32 16.15 3.11 1.14
N ARG A 33 14.91 3.46 1.44
CA ARG A 33 13.87 3.56 0.40
C ARG A 33 14.07 4.82 -0.43
N SER A 34 13.83 4.74 -1.74
CA SER A 34 14.06 5.85 -2.68
C SER A 34 13.34 7.14 -2.27
N GLU A 35 12.14 7.03 -1.69
CA GLU A 35 11.33 8.17 -1.22
C GLU A 35 12.01 8.93 -0.08
N TYR A 36 12.94 8.31 0.64
CA TYR A 36 13.66 8.95 1.74
C TYR A 36 14.98 9.56 1.34
N GLN A 37 15.40 9.42 0.09
CA GLN A 37 16.69 9.87 -0.41
C GLN A 37 16.99 11.32 0.00
N GLU A 38 16.09 12.26 -0.33
CA GLU A 38 16.27 13.68 -0.03
C GLU A 38 16.21 14.01 1.47
N SER A 39 15.48 13.21 2.25
CA SER A 39 15.33 13.43 3.69
C SER A 39 16.45 12.84 4.54
N ILE A 40 17.21 11.89 3.99
CA ILE A 40 18.26 11.15 4.71
C ILE A 40 19.65 11.56 4.23
N LEU A 41 19.84 11.69 2.91
CA LEU A 41 21.17 11.98 2.37
C LEU A 41 21.52 13.46 2.50
N PRO A 42 22.78 13.77 2.85
CA PRO A 42 23.29 15.13 2.77
C PRO A 42 23.29 15.65 1.34
N ASP A 43 23.09 16.95 1.18
CA ASP A 43 23.07 17.60 -0.15
C ASP A 43 24.36 17.40 -0.94
N SER A 44 25.50 17.26 -0.24
CA SER A 44 26.78 16.93 -0.85
C SER A 44 26.79 15.56 -1.55
N VAL A 45 26.03 14.59 -1.05
CA VAL A 45 25.91 13.25 -1.63
C VAL A 45 24.90 13.28 -2.79
N LEU A 46 23.79 14.01 -2.63
CA LEU A 46 22.74 14.13 -3.66
C LEU A 46 23.24 14.78 -4.95
N LYS A 47 24.21 15.71 -4.86
CA LYS A 47 24.78 16.39 -6.02
C LYS A 47 25.78 15.57 -6.83
N GLY A 48 25.97 14.31 -6.46
CA GLY A 48 26.91 13.38 -7.07
C GLY A 48 28.35 13.65 -6.64
N GLN A 49 29.01 12.64 -6.11
CA GLN A 49 30.44 12.66 -5.81
C GLN A 49 31.08 11.46 -6.50
N GLU A 50 32.30 11.61 -6.99
CA GLU A 50 33.05 10.55 -7.67
C GLU A 50 33.23 9.27 -6.83
N ASP A 51 33.17 9.41 -5.52
CA ASP A 51 33.34 8.30 -4.56
C ASP A 51 32.03 7.62 -4.13
N VAL A 52 30.89 8.01 -4.72
CA VAL A 52 29.57 7.48 -4.35
C VAL A 52 28.97 6.68 -5.50
N ILE A 53 28.75 5.41 -5.24
CA ILE A 53 28.03 4.53 -6.17
C ILE A 53 26.60 4.36 -5.64
N THR A 54 25.62 4.71 -6.47
CA THR A 54 24.21 4.52 -6.17
C THR A 54 23.69 3.36 -7.00
N MET A 55 23.03 2.41 -6.35
CA MET A 55 22.33 1.30 -6.99
C MET A 55 20.87 1.27 -6.55
N VAL A 56 19.96 1.11 -7.49
CA VAL A 56 18.54 0.94 -7.20
C VAL A 56 18.20 -0.54 -7.30
N HIS A 57 17.73 -1.10 -6.19
CA HIS A 57 17.21 -2.47 -6.17
C HIS A 57 15.74 -2.45 -6.58
N ARG A 58 15.43 -3.02 -7.74
CA ARG A 58 14.08 -3.05 -8.34
C ARG A 58 13.29 -4.33 -8.04
N GLY A 59 13.62 -5.00 -6.95
CA GLY A 59 13.01 -6.29 -6.65
C GLY A 59 13.54 -7.40 -7.58
N PHE A 60 12.63 -8.21 -8.09
CA PHE A 60 12.93 -9.34 -8.98
C PHE A 60 12.60 -9.05 -10.44
N GLU A 61 12.48 -7.79 -10.87
CA GLU A 61 12.02 -7.42 -12.23
C GLU A 61 12.70 -8.23 -13.34
N ASP A 62 14.03 -8.37 -13.28
CA ASP A 62 14.81 -9.09 -14.29
C ASP A 62 14.74 -10.62 -14.17
N ASN A 63 14.30 -11.17 -13.03
CA ASN A 63 14.30 -12.58 -12.69
C ASN A 63 13.02 -13.05 -12.01
N SER A 64 11.89 -12.39 -12.28
CA SER A 64 10.62 -12.62 -11.57
C SER A 64 10.16 -14.07 -11.60
N VAL A 65 10.22 -14.72 -12.75
CA VAL A 65 9.80 -16.14 -12.91
C VAL A 65 10.65 -17.08 -12.07
N GLN A 66 11.97 -16.86 -12.06
CA GLN A 66 12.88 -17.68 -11.24
C GLN A 66 12.63 -17.44 -9.75
N ALA A 67 12.51 -16.16 -9.34
CA ALA A 67 12.25 -15.81 -7.95
C ALA A 67 10.93 -16.42 -7.46
N VAL A 68 9.86 -16.32 -8.24
CA VAL A 68 8.57 -16.95 -7.92
C VAL A 68 8.74 -18.44 -7.72
N ARG A 69 9.42 -19.14 -8.64
CA ARG A 69 9.66 -20.58 -8.54
C ARG A 69 10.42 -20.95 -7.27
N GLU A 70 11.49 -20.24 -6.95
CA GLU A 70 12.29 -20.48 -5.75
C GLU A 70 11.48 -20.25 -4.46
N PHE A 71 10.69 -19.18 -4.41
CA PHE A 71 9.82 -18.90 -3.27
C PHE A 71 8.74 -19.98 -3.10
N LEU A 72 8.02 -20.32 -4.17
CA LEU A 72 6.99 -21.36 -4.11
C LEU A 72 7.56 -22.70 -3.68
N ASN A 73 8.74 -23.09 -4.22
CA ASN A 73 9.44 -24.29 -3.80
C ASN A 73 9.82 -24.25 -2.32
N HIS A 74 10.38 -23.13 -1.83
CA HIS A 74 10.76 -22.96 -0.44
C HIS A 74 9.57 -23.12 0.52
N TYR A 75 8.41 -22.62 0.13
CA TYR A 75 7.19 -22.72 0.94
C TYR A 75 6.34 -23.96 0.63
N ASN A 76 6.82 -24.88 -0.23
CA ASN A 76 6.11 -26.06 -0.69
C ASN A 76 4.73 -25.76 -1.31
N ILE A 77 4.63 -24.65 -2.04
CA ILE A 77 3.41 -24.24 -2.74
C ILE A 77 3.46 -24.81 -4.16
N PRO A 78 2.42 -25.51 -4.64
CA PRO A 78 2.34 -25.99 -6.01
C PRO A 78 2.47 -24.82 -6.99
N PHE A 79 3.28 -24.99 -8.03
CA PHE A 79 3.38 -24.00 -9.10
C PHE A 79 2.10 -24.08 -9.95
N THR A 80 1.23 -23.12 -9.80
CA THR A 80 0.14 -22.84 -10.73
C THR A 80 0.58 -21.70 -11.64
N PRO A 81 0.19 -21.67 -12.92
CA PRO A 81 0.46 -20.54 -13.80
C PRO A 81 -0.09 -19.27 -13.17
N LEU A 82 0.80 -18.42 -12.68
CA LEU A 82 0.46 -17.16 -12.02
C LEU A 82 0.26 -16.05 -13.07
N GLU A 83 -0.51 -16.33 -14.13
CA GLU A 83 -0.76 -15.41 -15.23
C GLU A 83 -1.41 -14.08 -14.80
N TYR A 84 -2.03 -14.07 -13.61
CA TYR A 84 -2.76 -12.92 -13.09
C TYR A 84 -1.96 -11.99 -12.19
N PHE A 85 -0.74 -12.37 -11.76
CA PHE A 85 0.00 -11.61 -10.74
C PHE A 85 1.21 -10.83 -11.30
N GLY A 86 1.38 -10.79 -12.58
CA GLY A 86 2.34 -9.99 -13.34
C GLY A 86 3.45 -9.30 -12.54
N TYR A 87 3.35 -7.99 -12.47
CA TYR A 87 4.34 -7.12 -11.85
C TYR A 87 4.45 -7.28 -10.31
N GLU A 88 3.35 -7.60 -9.62
CA GLU A 88 3.33 -7.72 -8.16
C GLU A 88 4.23 -8.84 -7.67
N MET A 89 4.33 -9.94 -8.41
CA MET A 89 5.21 -11.07 -8.08
C MET A 89 6.69 -10.74 -8.22
N SER A 90 7.04 -9.67 -8.92
CA SER A 90 8.41 -9.15 -8.94
C SER A 90 8.80 -8.42 -7.65
N ASN A 91 7.81 -8.06 -6.82
CA ASN A 91 8.04 -7.42 -5.53
C ASN A 91 8.35 -8.49 -4.46
N PRO A 92 9.56 -8.49 -3.85
CA PRO A 92 9.95 -9.49 -2.85
C PRO A 92 9.02 -9.54 -1.63
N LEU A 93 8.51 -8.38 -1.21
CA LEU A 93 7.60 -8.30 -0.08
C LEU A 93 6.25 -8.94 -0.42
N PHE A 94 5.67 -8.59 -1.58
CA PHE A 94 4.42 -9.17 -2.04
C PHE A 94 4.52 -10.69 -2.15
N LEU A 95 5.56 -11.19 -2.80
CA LEU A 95 5.80 -12.63 -2.95
C LEU A 95 5.96 -13.35 -1.61
N THR A 96 6.68 -12.72 -0.66
CA THR A 96 6.80 -13.25 0.71
C THR A 96 5.44 -13.33 1.41
N LEU A 97 4.63 -12.28 1.33
CA LEU A 97 3.31 -12.23 1.96
C LEU A 97 2.36 -13.24 1.31
N TYR A 98 2.36 -13.35 -0.01
CA TYR A 98 1.63 -14.38 -0.74
C TYR A 98 1.96 -15.77 -0.20
N CYS A 99 3.23 -16.12 -0.17
CA CYS A 99 3.66 -17.44 0.29
C CYS A 99 3.29 -17.70 1.76
N LYS A 100 3.37 -16.70 2.63
CA LYS A 100 3.02 -16.84 4.05
C LYS A 100 1.52 -17.00 4.32
N THR A 101 0.69 -16.45 3.44
CA THR A 101 -0.78 -16.48 3.59
C THR A 101 -1.45 -17.54 2.72
N TYR A 102 -0.68 -18.29 1.94
CA TYR A 102 -1.19 -19.37 1.11
C TYR A 102 -1.80 -20.48 1.96
N ASN A 103 -3.02 -20.89 1.62
CA ASN A 103 -3.80 -21.91 2.35
C ASN A 103 -4.19 -23.13 1.48
N GLY A 104 -3.60 -23.28 0.29
CA GLY A 104 -3.90 -24.38 -0.62
C GLY A 104 -4.98 -24.08 -1.67
N GLU A 105 -5.58 -22.90 -1.65
CA GLU A 105 -6.61 -22.50 -2.62
C GLU A 105 -6.05 -21.51 -3.64
N GLU A 106 -6.61 -21.51 -4.86
CA GLU A 106 -6.36 -20.44 -5.82
C GLU A 106 -6.76 -19.09 -5.23
N VAL A 107 -5.89 -18.10 -5.39
CA VAL A 107 -6.05 -16.79 -4.77
C VAL A 107 -6.14 -15.72 -5.85
N SER A 108 -7.27 -15.03 -5.91
CA SER A 108 -7.36 -13.76 -6.63
C SER A 108 -6.65 -12.64 -5.84
N LEU A 109 -6.25 -11.56 -6.51
CA LEU A 109 -5.67 -10.39 -5.81
C LEU A 109 -6.57 -9.85 -4.68
N PRO A 110 -7.88 -9.64 -4.88
CA PRO A 110 -8.80 -9.26 -3.81
C PRO A 110 -8.75 -10.20 -2.60
N THR A 111 -8.85 -11.50 -2.84
CA THR A 111 -8.78 -12.52 -1.78
C THR A 111 -7.44 -12.47 -1.07
N LEU A 112 -6.34 -12.24 -1.79
CA LEU A 112 -5.02 -12.09 -1.18
C LEU A 112 -4.97 -10.90 -0.23
N TYR A 113 -5.47 -9.73 -0.65
CA TYR A 113 -5.48 -8.54 0.22
C TYR A 113 -6.33 -8.74 1.46
N ASP A 114 -7.50 -9.37 1.35
CA ASP A 114 -8.33 -9.70 2.51
C ASP A 114 -7.62 -10.69 3.46
N ARG A 115 -6.87 -11.67 2.93
CA ARG A 115 -6.01 -12.57 3.74
C ARG A 115 -4.86 -11.83 4.42
N LEU A 116 -4.23 -10.87 3.74
CA LEU A 116 -3.18 -10.04 4.34
C LEU A 116 -3.74 -9.22 5.52
N ILE A 117 -4.89 -8.61 5.34
CA ILE A 117 -5.57 -7.88 6.42
C ILE A 117 -5.94 -8.81 7.57
N ALA A 118 -6.50 -9.98 7.30
CA ALA A 118 -6.85 -10.96 8.34
C ALA A 118 -5.61 -11.44 9.10
N HIS A 119 -4.49 -11.68 8.40
CA HIS A 119 -3.23 -12.04 9.04
C HIS A 119 -2.68 -10.90 9.93
N ALA A 120 -2.66 -9.67 9.41
CA ALA A 120 -2.24 -8.50 10.16
C ALA A 120 -3.16 -8.25 11.37
N ASN A 121 -4.47 -8.46 11.22
CA ASN A 121 -5.44 -8.35 12.30
C ASN A 121 -5.08 -9.22 13.50
N LYS A 122 -4.74 -10.50 13.26
CA LYS A 122 -4.31 -11.44 14.33
C LYS A 122 -3.04 -10.95 15.04
N ASN A 123 -2.05 -10.47 14.28
CA ASN A 123 -0.79 -9.96 14.85
C ASN A 123 -1.01 -8.68 15.66
N ILE A 124 -1.88 -7.78 15.17
CA ILE A 124 -2.28 -6.56 15.85
C ILE A 124 -3.05 -6.89 17.13
N TYR A 125 -4.04 -7.79 17.05
CA TYR A 125 -4.76 -8.22 18.25
C TYR A 125 -3.80 -8.73 19.34
N ARG A 126 -2.91 -9.65 19.00
CA ARG A 126 -1.92 -10.19 19.95
C ARG A 126 -1.06 -9.11 20.58
N ARG A 127 -0.66 -8.10 19.80
CA ARG A 127 0.14 -6.98 20.28
C ARG A 127 -0.62 -6.10 21.27
N PHE A 128 -1.90 -5.85 21.00
CA PHE A 128 -2.76 -4.96 21.78
C PHE A 128 -3.77 -5.71 22.66
N ALA A 129 -3.58 -7.01 22.88
CA ALA A 129 -4.51 -7.86 23.64
C ALA A 129 -4.85 -7.28 25.02
N LYS A 130 -3.85 -6.70 25.72
CA LYS A 130 -4.05 -6.06 27.04
C LYS A 130 -4.99 -4.85 27.02
N GLU A 131 -5.10 -4.17 25.86
CA GLU A 131 -5.97 -3.01 25.67
C GLU A 131 -7.33 -3.43 25.11
N LEU A 132 -7.38 -4.48 24.31
CA LEU A 132 -8.56 -4.97 23.58
C LEU A 132 -9.44 -5.89 24.43
N GLN A 133 -8.85 -6.86 25.12
CA GLN A 133 -9.59 -7.83 25.94
C GLN A 133 -10.50 -7.19 27.01
N PRO A 134 -10.06 -6.16 27.77
CA PRO A 134 -10.94 -5.49 28.73
C PRO A 134 -12.16 -4.81 28.12
N LYS A 135 -12.14 -4.54 26.80
CA LYS A 135 -13.22 -3.94 26.02
C LYS A 135 -14.13 -4.99 25.35
N GLY A 136 -13.85 -6.26 25.57
CA GLY A 136 -14.66 -7.37 25.05
C GLY A 136 -14.22 -7.91 23.69
N TYR A 137 -13.15 -7.38 23.07
CA TYR A 137 -12.66 -7.88 21.79
C TYR A 137 -11.96 -9.24 21.95
N ILE A 138 -12.17 -10.13 20.98
CA ILE A 138 -11.56 -11.47 20.91
C ILE A 138 -10.59 -11.58 19.73
N GLU A 139 -9.70 -12.59 19.74
CA GLU A 139 -8.59 -12.70 18.76
C GLU A 139 -9.07 -12.81 17.30
N ASP A 140 -10.22 -13.42 17.06
CA ASP A 140 -10.76 -13.59 15.71
C ASP A 140 -11.68 -12.44 15.25
N GLU A 141 -11.87 -11.42 16.10
CA GLU A 141 -12.67 -10.26 15.75
C GLU A 141 -11.92 -9.35 14.80
N ASP A 142 -12.61 -8.89 13.76
CA ASP A 142 -12.03 -8.03 12.74
C ASP A 142 -12.02 -6.56 13.19
N ILE A 143 -10.89 -6.16 13.75
CA ILE A 143 -10.65 -4.79 14.21
C ILE A 143 -10.04 -3.94 13.09
N LEU A 144 -9.33 -4.57 12.16
CA LEU A 144 -8.54 -3.85 11.18
C LEU A 144 -9.37 -3.38 9.98
N SER A 145 -10.33 -4.17 9.49
CA SER A 145 -11.14 -3.79 8.33
C SER A 145 -11.95 -2.50 8.52
N PRO A 146 -12.52 -2.18 9.70
CA PRO A 146 -13.13 -0.87 9.94
C PRO A 146 -12.16 0.29 9.74
N LEU A 147 -10.93 0.19 10.25
CA LEU A 147 -9.90 1.22 10.05
C LEU A 147 -9.50 1.36 8.57
N ILE A 148 -9.28 0.23 7.89
CA ILE A 148 -8.97 0.23 6.45
C ILE A 148 -10.10 0.87 5.66
N THR A 149 -11.34 0.60 6.02
CA THR A 149 -12.52 1.21 5.41
C THR A 149 -12.53 2.73 5.62
N GLU A 150 -12.31 3.22 6.84
CA GLU A 150 -12.30 4.66 7.14
C GLU A 150 -11.14 5.38 6.41
N ILE A 151 -9.95 4.78 6.36
CA ILE A 151 -8.83 5.29 5.56
C ILE A 151 -9.25 5.41 4.09
N SER A 152 -9.85 4.36 3.53
CA SER A 152 -10.25 4.32 2.12
C SER A 152 -11.36 5.31 1.79
N GLU A 153 -12.34 5.47 2.68
CA GLU A 153 -13.40 6.49 2.58
C GLU A 153 -12.80 7.90 2.59
N TRP A 154 -11.80 8.16 3.45
CA TRP A 154 -11.06 9.42 3.47
C TRP A 154 -10.33 9.68 2.16
N LEU A 155 -9.61 8.67 1.62
CA LEU A 155 -8.88 8.77 0.35
C LEU A 155 -9.81 9.07 -0.83
N VAL A 156 -10.94 8.37 -0.90
CA VAL A 156 -11.98 8.58 -1.93
C VAL A 156 -12.58 9.98 -1.83
N LEU A 157 -12.89 10.43 -0.62
CA LEU A 157 -13.50 11.75 -0.39
C LEU A 157 -12.57 12.89 -0.82
N HIS A 158 -11.28 12.77 -0.52
CA HIS A 158 -10.29 13.82 -0.82
C HIS A 158 -9.60 13.64 -2.18
N GLU A 159 -10.00 12.62 -2.95
CA GLU A 159 -9.39 12.28 -4.25
C GLU A 159 -7.85 12.18 -4.16
N LYS A 160 -7.33 11.46 -3.15
CA LYS A 160 -5.90 11.27 -2.88
C LYS A 160 -5.53 9.79 -2.80
N ARG A 161 -4.26 9.50 -3.05
CA ARG A 161 -3.67 8.16 -2.86
C ARG A 161 -2.91 8.02 -1.53
N PHE A 162 -2.88 9.06 -0.73
CA PHE A 162 -2.24 9.08 0.57
C PHE A 162 -3.07 9.88 1.57
N ILE A 163 -2.94 9.53 2.83
CA ILE A 163 -3.54 10.28 3.94
C ILE A 163 -2.41 10.97 4.72
N PRO A 164 -2.48 12.29 4.99
CA PRO A 164 -1.55 12.93 5.91
C PRO A 164 -1.58 12.22 7.27
N LYS A 165 -0.41 11.96 7.85
CA LYS A 165 -0.32 11.27 9.15
C LYS A 165 -1.15 11.94 10.22
N LYS A 166 -1.21 13.28 10.20
CA LYS A 166 -2.06 14.03 11.12
C LYS A 166 -3.54 13.64 11.00
N GLU A 167 -4.05 13.54 9.77
CA GLU A 167 -5.45 13.17 9.52
C GLU A 167 -5.70 11.72 9.94
N LEU A 168 -4.78 10.80 9.59
CA LEU A 168 -4.86 9.40 10.02
C LEU A 168 -4.97 9.27 11.56
N LEU A 169 -4.21 10.05 12.32
CA LEU A 169 -4.23 10.01 13.77
C LEU A 169 -5.50 10.65 14.40
N HIS A 170 -6.36 11.29 13.58
CA HIS A 170 -7.61 11.91 14.01
C HIS A 170 -8.86 11.20 13.45
N LEU A 171 -8.72 10.04 12.83
CA LEU A 171 -9.87 9.25 12.38
C LEU A 171 -10.79 8.88 13.55
N SER A 172 -12.08 8.73 13.29
CA SER A 172 -13.09 8.41 14.31
C SER A 172 -12.87 7.04 14.94
N PHE A 173 -12.27 6.12 14.19
CA PHE A 173 -11.88 4.79 14.64
C PHE A 173 -11.18 4.79 16.02
N TRP A 174 -10.25 5.71 16.23
CA TRP A 174 -9.46 5.73 17.48
C TRP A 174 -10.32 5.99 18.72
N ILE A 175 -11.34 6.84 18.57
CA ILE A 175 -12.28 7.16 19.64
C ILE A 175 -13.25 5.99 19.85
N GLU A 176 -13.80 5.46 18.75
CA GLU A 176 -14.78 4.39 18.77
C GLU A 176 -14.20 3.10 19.41
N TYR A 177 -13.00 2.73 19.00
CA TYR A 177 -12.31 1.54 19.53
C TYR A 177 -11.51 1.85 20.81
N GLY A 178 -11.40 3.12 21.21
CA GLY A 178 -10.65 3.55 22.39
C GLY A 178 -9.17 3.18 22.33
N MET A 179 -8.58 3.19 21.12
CA MET A 179 -7.19 2.77 20.86
C MET A 179 -6.26 3.97 20.79
N SER A 180 -5.01 3.76 21.20
CA SER A 180 -3.95 4.74 20.99
C SER A 180 -3.48 4.72 19.54
N ALA A 181 -3.76 5.78 18.77
CA ALA A 181 -3.50 5.87 17.34
C ALA A 181 -2.02 5.63 16.96
N ALA A 182 -1.07 6.33 17.59
CA ALA A 182 0.33 6.28 17.18
C ALA A 182 0.99 4.90 17.32
N PRO A 183 0.82 4.15 18.44
CA PRO A 183 1.34 2.78 18.55
C PRO A 183 0.69 1.84 17.54
N PHE A 184 -0.62 1.98 17.28
CA PHE A 184 -1.34 1.15 16.33
C PHE A 184 -0.85 1.40 14.90
N VAL A 185 -0.74 2.65 14.47
CA VAL A 185 -0.17 3.02 13.17
C VAL A 185 1.27 2.48 13.02
N SER A 186 2.08 2.54 14.08
CA SER A 186 3.42 1.91 14.05
C SER A 186 3.35 0.41 13.80
N GLN A 187 2.31 -0.28 14.27
CA GLN A 187 2.13 -1.70 13.99
C GLN A 187 1.66 -1.93 12.54
N LEU A 188 0.78 -1.08 11.98
CA LEU A 188 0.39 -1.17 10.57
C LEU A 188 1.59 -1.07 9.62
N LEU A 189 2.56 -0.22 9.95
CA LEU A 189 3.82 -0.11 9.20
C LEU A 189 4.65 -1.41 9.28
N LYS A 190 4.70 -2.06 10.45
CA LYS A 190 5.42 -3.33 10.65
C LYS A 190 4.75 -4.50 9.94
N GLU A 191 3.43 -4.53 9.91
CA GLU A 191 2.66 -5.54 9.19
C GLU A 191 2.61 -5.26 7.67
N HIS A 192 3.27 -4.21 7.21
CA HIS A 192 3.30 -3.83 5.79
C HIS A 192 1.89 -3.58 5.18
N ILE A 193 0.97 -3.09 5.99
CA ILE A 193 -0.34 -2.64 5.51
C ILE A 193 -0.24 -1.21 4.99
N LEU A 194 0.47 -0.37 5.73
CA LEU A 194 0.79 1.00 5.34
C LEU A 194 2.30 1.16 5.22
N HIS A 195 2.72 2.16 4.46
CA HIS A 195 4.07 2.72 4.54
C HIS A 195 4.01 4.24 4.69
N ASP A 196 5.05 4.80 5.27
CA ASP A 196 5.18 6.23 5.46
C ASP A 196 6.06 6.86 4.38
N SER A 197 5.78 8.10 4.02
CA SER A 197 6.59 8.92 3.14
C SER A 197 6.49 10.39 3.53
N ILE A 198 7.26 11.23 2.85
CA ILE A 198 7.15 12.69 2.96
C ILE A 198 6.79 13.23 1.58
N PHE A 199 5.62 13.86 1.49
CA PHE A 199 5.17 14.54 0.28
C PHE A 199 5.04 16.04 0.56
N GLU A 200 5.75 16.86 -0.20
CA GLU A 200 5.77 18.34 -0.02
C GLU A 200 6.05 18.79 1.42
N GLY A 201 6.90 18.06 2.13
CA GLY A 201 7.27 18.36 3.52
C GLY A 201 6.27 17.87 4.57
N VAL A 202 5.19 17.20 4.16
CA VAL A 202 4.16 16.63 5.05
C VAL A 202 4.39 15.13 5.19
N GLU A 203 4.38 14.62 6.43
CA GLU A 203 4.35 13.17 6.68
C GLU A 203 3.03 12.59 6.20
N THR A 204 3.10 11.59 5.31
CA THR A 204 1.96 10.95 4.66
C THR A 204 2.05 9.44 4.82
N MET A 205 0.89 8.78 4.76
CA MET A 205 0.74 7.33 4.81
C MET A 205 0.05 6.85 3.54
N TYR A 206 0.54 5.72 3.01
CA TYR A 206 0.06 5.06 1.81
C TYR A 206 -0.28 3.61 2.14
N PHE A 207 -1.16 2.99 1.41
CA PHE A 207 -1.19 1.53 1.37
C PHE A 207 0.12 0.97 0.82
N ALA A 208 0.55 -0.18 1.33
CA ALA A 208 1.84 -0.77 0.97
C ALA A 208 1.93 -1.16 -0.51
N PHE A 209 0.80 -1.38 -1.17
CA PHE A 209 0.69 -1.70 -2.58
C PHE A 209 -0.36 -0.82 -3.25
N ASP A 210 -0.08 -0.32 -4.44
CA ASP A 210 -0.99 0.54 -5.19
C ASP A 210 -2.30 -0.16 -5.51
N GLN A 211 -2.26 -1.42 -5.92
CA GLN A 211 -3.46 -2.19 -6.21
C GLN A 211 -4.30 -2.50 -4.95
N MET A 212 -3.65 -2.65 -3.79
CA MET A 212 -4.34 -2.74 -2.51
C MET A 212 -5.11 -1.45 -2.20
N ASN A 213 -4.49 -0.29 -2.46
CA ASN A 213 -5.17 1.00 -2.37
C ASN A 213 -6.40 1.05 -3.29
N ASP A 214 -6.24 0.67 -4.55
CA ASP A 214 -7.30 0.73 -5.54
C ASP A 214 -8.46 -0.22 -5.19
N TYR A 215 -8.16 -1.41 -4.68
CA TYR A 215 -9.15 -2.37 -4.21
C TYR A 215 -9.96 -1.86 -3.01
N TYR A 216 -9.31 -1.38 -1.94
CA TYR A 216 -10.03 -0.91 -0.76
C TYR A 216 -10.76 0.41 -1.01
N CYS A 217 -10.23 1.30 -1.83
CA CYS A 217 -10.97 2.47 -2.30
C CYS A 217 -12.20 2.08 -3.12
N ALA A 218 -12.11 1.07 -3.98
CA ALA A 218 -13.26 0.54 -4.71
C ALA A 218 -14.32 -0.06 -3.76
N LYS A 219 -13.91 -0.83 -2.74
CA LYS A 219 -14.83 -1.32 -1.68
C LYS A 219 -15.54 -0.16 -0.97
N ALA A 220 -14.82 0.90 -0.63
CA ALA A 220 -15.39 2.10 0.00
C ALA A 220 -16.42 2.79 -0.91
N ILE A 221 -16.15 2.88 -2.22
CA ILE A 221 -17.10 3.43 -3.19
C ILE A 221 -18.37 2.60 -3.26
N ILE A 222 -18.25 1.27 -3.42
CA ILE A 222 -19.39 0.34 -3.48
C ILE A 222 -20.21 0.36 -2.19
N LYS A 223 -19.56 0.53 -1.04
CA LYS A 223 -20.23 0.69 0.26
C LYS A 223 -20.98 2.01 0.36
N LYS A 224 -20.38 3.10 -0.12
CA LYS A 224 -20.98 4.46 -0.12
C LYS A 224 -22.19 4.53 -1.05
N CYS A 225 -22.08 3.93 -2.23
CA CYS A 225 -23.17 3.82 -3.18
C CYS A 225 -24.09 2.66 -2.75
N GLN A 226 -25.17 2.98 -2.06
CA GLN A 226 -26.06 1.97 -1.47
C GLN A 226 -26.84 1.20 -2.52
N THR A 227 -27.14 1.84 -3.66
CA THR A 227 -27.91 1.27 -4.76
C THR A 227 -27.06 1.07 -6.00
N ARG A 228 -27.58 0.22 -6.90
CA ARG A 228 -27.05 -0.03 -8.22
C ARG A 228 -26.95 1.27 -9.05
N GLU A 229 -28.03 2.04 -9.05
CA GLU A 229 -28.15 3.29 -9.81
C GLU A 229 -27.16 4.34 -9.32
N GLU A 230 -26.97 4.46 -8.00
CA GLU A 230 -25.97 5.36 -7.43
C GLU A 230 -24.56 4.97 -7.87
N THR A 231 -24.22 3.68 -7.87
CA THR A 231 -22.90 3.21 -8.31
C THR A 231 -22.68 3.53 -9.79
N ARG A 232 -23.68 3.27 -10.65
CA ARG A 232 -23.59 3.57 -12.09
C ARG A 232 -23.48 5.08 -12.35
N THR A 233 -24.24 5.90 -11.63
CA THR A 233 -24.14 7.36 -11.71
C THR A 233 -22.76 7.84 -11.32
N TYR A 234 -22.23 7.35 -10.20
CA TYR A 234 -20.89 7.69 -9.71
C TYR A 234 -19.81 7.34 -10.74
N LEU A 235 -19.84 6.14 -11.32
CA LEU A 235 -18.90 5.72 -12.36
C LEU A 235 -19.00 6.62 -13.60
N SER A 236 -20.20 6.90 -14.07
CA SER A 236 -20.45 7.75 -15.25
C SER A 236 -19.93 9.17 -15.04
N GLU A 237 -20.13 9.76 -13.86
CA GLU A 237 -19.59 11.08 -13.50
C GLU A 237 -18.05 11.10 -13.50
N LYS A 238 -17.43 10.03 -13.00
CA LYS A 238 -15.95 9.91 -12.99
C LYS A 238 -15.40 9.77 -14.41
N ILE A 239 -16.04 8.99 -15.27
CA ILE A 239 -15.69 8.88 -16.70
C ILE A 239 -15.75 10.26 -17.37
N LEU A 240 -16.83 11.02 -17.17
CA LEU A 240 -16.97 12.36 -17.71
C LEU A 240 -15.86 13.33 -17.21
N LYS A 241 -15.40 13.16 -15.97
CA LYS A 241 -14.27 13.92 -15.44
C LYS A 241 -12.95 13.54 -16.11
N ILE A 242 -12.72 12.23 -16.34
CA ILE A 242 -11.55 11.74 -17.11
C ILE A 242 -11.54 12.35 -18.49
N GLN A 243 -12.65 12.28 -19.23
CA GLN A 243 -12.78 12.84 -20.58
C GLN A 243 -12.48 14.33 -20.65
N LYS A 244 -12.77 15.09 -19.59
CA LYS A 244 -12.52 16.52 -19.51
C LYS A 244 -11.14 16.86 -18.96
N GLY A 245 -10.25 15.88 -18.73
CA GLY A 245 -8.93 16.08 -18.13
C GLY A 245 -8.98 16.66 -16.71
N LYS A 246 -10.09 16.50 -15.99
CA LYS A 246 -10.34 17.09 -14.66
C LYS A 246 -10.24 16.07 -13.53
N LEU A 247 -9.78 14.87 -13.83
CA LEU A 247 -9.66 13.84 -12.78
C LEU A 247 -8.40 14.07 -11.95
N GLY A 248 -8.57 14.00 -10.63
CA GLY A 248 -7.44 14.00 -9.70
C GLY A 248 -6.58 12.73 -9.87
N SER A 249 -5.32 12.81 -9.46
CA SER A 249 -4.33 11.74 -9.58
C SER A 249 -4.68 10.44 -8.83
N SER A 250 -5.73 10.44 -8.02
CA SER A 250 -6.19 9.28 -7.24
C SER A 250 -6.97 8.26 -8.06
N TRP A 251 -7.54 8.66 -9.21
CA TRP A 251 -8.28 7.76 -10.09
C TRP A 251 -7.39 7.27 -11.22
N ASN A 252 -7.25 5.97 -11.31
CA ASN A 252 -6.60 5.29 -12.41
C ASN A 252 -7.54 4.22 -12.98
N ILE A 253 -7.13 3.58 -14.06
CA ILE A 253 -7.86 2.50 -14.71
C ILE A 253 -8.08 1.33 -13.74
N ASP A 254 -7.08 1.01 -12.91
CA ASP A 254 -7.13 -0.14 -11.99
C ASP A 254 -8.21 0.04 -10.92
N MET A 255 -8.35 1.25 -10.35
CA MET A 255 -9.44 1.55 -9.42
C MET A 255 -10.80 1.39 -10.11
N PHE A 256 -10.93 1.88 -11.36
CA PHE A 256 -12.16 1.75 -12.12
C PHE A 256 -12.52 0.27 -12.38
N VAL A 257 -11.54 -0.54 -12.80
CA VAL A 257 -11.71 -1.98 -13.00
C VAL A 257 -12.15 -2.67 -11.71
N ASN A 258 -11.54 -2.34 -10.58
CA ASN A 258 -11.92 -2.88 -9.27
C ASN A 258 -13.37 -2.50 -8.90
N VAL A 259 -13.81 -1.26 -9.15
CA VAL A 259 -15.21 -0.87 -8.90
C VAL A 259 -16.17 -1.65 -9.78
N CYS A 260 -15.84 -1.83 -11.06
CA CYS A 260 -16.67 -2.62 -11.98
C CYS A 260 -16.75 -4.10 -11.58
N ALA A 261 -15.62 -4.69 -11.15
CA ALA A 261 -15.60 -6.07 -10.68
C ALA A 261 -16.46 -6.27 -9.42
N LEU A 262 -16.28 -5.40 -8.42
CA LEU A 262 -17.09 -5.44 -7.19
C LEU A 262 -18.57 -5.13 -7.45
N TYR A 263 -18.88 -4.28 -8.42
CA TYR A 263 -20.25 -4.03 -8.86
C TYR A 263 -20.88 -5.30 -9.44
N ALA A 264 -20.14 -5.97 -10.35
CA ALA A 264 -20.61 -7.22 -10.95
C ALA A 264 -20.83 -8.30 -9.90
N GLU A 265 -19.92 -8.43 -8.93
CA GLU A 265 -20.07 -9.36 -7.82
C GLU A 265 -21.31 -9.06 -6.96
N LYS A 266 -21.54 -7.79 -6.63
CA LYS A 266 -22.63 -7.36 -5.75
C LYS A 266 -24.01 -7.45 -6.41
N TYR A 267 -24.11 -7.12 -7.71
CA TYR A 267 -25.39 -6.95 -8.40
C TYR A 267 -25.66 -8.01 -9.48
N GLY A 268 -24.70 -8.89 -9.76
CA GLY A 268 -24.82 -9.94 -10.79
C GLY A 268 -24.86 -9.40 -12.22
N GLU A 269 -24.38 -8.19 -12.44
CA GLU A 269 -24.41 -7.51 -13.75
C GLU A 269 -23.03 -6.94 -14.09
N GLU A 270 -22.71 -6.97 -15.37
CA GLU A 270 -21.50 -6.35 -15.88
C GLU A 270 -21.69 -4.86 -16.19
N CYS A 271 -20.65 -4.08 -16.02
CA CYS A 271 -20.61 -2.66 -16.38
C CYS A 271 -20.11 -2.44 -17.81
N ILE A 272 -20.46 -3.34 -18.76
CA ILE A 272 -19.92 -3.35 -20.13
C ILE A 272 -20.16 -2.01 -20.83
N ASP A 273 -21.39 -1.48 -20.73
CA ASP A 273 -21.77 -0.19 -21.32
C ASP A 273 -20.96 1.01 -20.76
N ILE A 274 -20.56 0.92 -19.50
CA ILE A 274 -19.74 1.94 -18.86
C ILE A 274 -18.26 1.78 -19.29
N ILE A 275 -17.79 0.54 -19.44
CA ILE A 275 -16.44 0.21 -19.89
C ILE A 275 -16.26 0.59 -21.37
N ASP A 276 -17.25 0.35 -22.22
CA ASP A 276 -17.19 0.71 -23.65
C ASP A 276 -17.06 2.23 -23.86
N ASN A 277 -17.59 3.03 -22.95
CA ASN A 277 -17.36 4.47 -22.94
C ASN A 277 -15.89 4.87 -22.63
N LEU A 278 -15.12 4.01 -21.92
CA LEU A 278 -13.68 4.22 -21.70
C LEU A 278 -12.86 3.87 -22.93
N LYS A 279 -13.19 2.79 -23.66
CA LYS A 279 -12.46 2.39 -24.87
C LYS A 279 -12.45 3.48 -25.94
N ASN A 280 -13.53 4.26 -26.02
CA ASN A 280 -13.63 5.41 -26.93
C ASN A 280 -12.75 6.62 -26.51
N LEU A 281 -12.01 6.53 -25.40
CA LEU A 281 -11.08 7.56 -24.93
C LEU A 281 -9.67 7.39 -25.48
N ASP A 282 -9.22 6.16 -25.73
CA ASP A 282 -7.88 5.88 -26.23
C ASP A 282 -7.74 6.15 -27.73
N ASP A 283 -8.85 6.38 -28.45
CA ASP A 283 -8.88 6.69 -29.89
C ASP A 283 -8.89 8.20 -30.20
N LYS A 284 -8.66 9.06 -29.21
CA LYS A 284 -8.56 10.53 -29.38
C LYS A 284 -7.27 11.07 -28.79
#